data_d8c9fc1e0eda02daa7cc56ab94fa2887
#
_entry.id   d8c9fc1e0eda02daa7cc56ab94fa2887
#
_cell.length_a   1.000
_cell.length_b   1.000
_cell.length_c   1.000
_cell.angle_alpha   90.00
_cell.angle_beta   90.00
_cell.angle_gamma   90.00
#
_symmetry.space_group_name_H-M   'P 1'
#
loop_
_entity.id
_entity.type
_entity.pdbx_description
1 polymer ?
#
loop_
_entity_poly.entity_id
_entity_poly.type
_entity_poly.pdbx_seq_one_letter_code
_entity_poly.pdbx_strand_id
1 'polypeptide(L)' 'TFVLTGSLTRFDRKTAENEIVLRGGKASGSVSKKTTYVVAGEAAGSKLTKAQQLGVPVLTEDEFAELLK' A
#
# COMPACT_ATOMS: atom_id res chain seq x y z
N THR A 1 -2.22 8.40 4.04
CA THR A 1 -2.99 7.16 3.91
C THR A 1 -2.31 6.21 2.96
N PHE A 2 -2.19 4.97 3.37
CA PHE A 2 -1.62 3.89 2.56
C PHE A 2 -2.71 2.90 2.19
N VAL A 3 -2.67 2.42 0.97
CA VAL A 3 -3.58 1.35 0.53
C VAL A 3 -2.75 0.10 0.30
N LEU A 4 -3.18 -1.00 0.90
CA LEU A 4 -2.56 -2.30 0.72
C LEU A 4 -3.39 -3.09 -0.28
N THR A 5 -2.80 -3.52 -1.36
CA THR A 5 -3.52 -4.25 -2.40
C THR A 5 -2.72 -5.48 -2.84
N GLY A 6 -3.44 -6.50 -3.24
CA GLY A 6 -2.84 -7.78 -3.62
C GLY A 6 -2.42 -8.58 -2.40
N SER A 7 -1.67 -9.66 -2.65
CA SER A 7 -1.17 -10.53 -1.59
C SER A 7 0.25 -10.13 -1.25
N LEU A 8 0.48 -9.81 0.01
CA LEU A 8 1.81 -9.47 0.51
C LEU A 8 2.50 -10.77 0.95
N THR A 9 3.71 -11.00 0.49
CA THR A 9 4.47 -12.20 0.83
C THR A 9 5.41 -11.99 2.01
N ARG A 10 5.91 -10.77 2.19
CA ARG A 10 6.83 -10.43 3.27
C ARG A 10 6.14 -10.04 4.56
N PHE A 11 4.94 -9.53 4.43
CA PHE A 11 4.16 -9.05 5.57
C PHE A 11 2.77 -9.63 5.48
N ASP A 12 2.19 -9.94 6.62
CA ASP A 12 0.76 -10.11 6.69
C ASP A 12 0.13 -8.73 6.52
N ARG A 13 -1.05 -8.70 5.94
CA ARG A 13 -1.77 -7.43 5.77
C ARG A 13 -1.91 -6.69 7.10
N LYS A 14 -2.24 -7.44 8.15
CA LYS A 14 -2.40 -6.85 9.47
C LYS A 14 -1.09 -6.28 10.00
N THR A 15 0.03 -6.97 9.79
CA THR A 15 1.35 -6.48 10.19
C THR A 15 1.68 -5.20 9.44
N ALA A 16 1.44 -5.16 8.14
CA ALA A 16 1.68 -3.97 7.34
C ALA A 16 0.83 -2.80 7.82
N GLU A 17 -0.44 -3.03 8.11
CA GLU A 17 -1.32 -1.99 8.64
C GLU A 17 -0.81 -1.46 9.98
N ASN A 18 -0.39 -2.34 10.88
CA ASN A 18 0.15 -1.94 12.18
C ASN A 18 1.40 -1.06 12.02
N GLU A 19 2.29 -1.43 11.11
CA GLU A 19 3.50 -0.65 10.85
C GLU A 19 3.16 0.76 10.35
N ILE A 20 2.17 0.86 9.48
CA ILE A 20 1.72 2.16 8.98
C ILE A 20 1.16 3.02 10.11
N VAL A 21 0.33 2.44 10.95
CA VAL A 21 -0.30 3.15 12.07
C VAL A 21 0.74 3.59 13.10
N LEU A 22 1.73 2.74 13.37
CA LEU A 22 2.82 3.07 14.30
C LEU A 22 3.62 4.30 13.87
N ARG A 23 3.64 4.56 12.56
CA ARG A 23 4.36 5.70 11.99
C ARG A 23 3.46 6.92 11.76
N GLY A 24 2.25 6.87 12.31
CA GLY A 24 1.31 7.99 12.22
C GLY A 24 0.50 8.02 10.93
N GLY A 25 0.55 6.94 10.15
CA GLY A 25 -0.23 6.84 8.93
C GLY A 25 -1.56 6.15 9.14
N LYS A 26 -2.29 5.98 8.07
CA LYS A 26 -3.54 5.23 8.06
C LYS A 26 -3.51 4.21 6.95
N ALA A 27 -4.04 3.02 7.22
CA ALA A 27 -4.19 1.98 6.22
C ALA A 27 -5.64 1.94 5.73
N SER A 28 -5.83 1.80 4.44
CA SER A 28 -7.15 1.75 3.83
C SER A 28 -7.22 0.61 2.82
N GLY A 29 -8.41 0.14 2.54
CA GLY A 29 -8.63 -0.88 1.52
C GLY A 29 -9.05 -0.30 0.18
N SER A 30 -9.20 1.01 0.08
CA SER A 30 -9.68 1.65 -1.16
C SER A 30 -8.73 2.75 -1.62
N VAL A 31 -8.45 2.75 -2.91
CA VAL A 31 -7.61 3.79 -3.52
C VAL A 31 -8.47 5.03 -3.76
N SER A 32 -7.93 6.20 -3.41
CA SER A 32 -8.59 7.46 -3.66
C SER A 32 -7.56 8.54 -3.97
N LYS A 33 -8.04 9.72 -4.35
CA LYS A 33 -7.15 10.86 -4.62
C LYS A 33 -6.36 11.30 -3.39
N LYS A 34 -6.86 10.97 -2.21
CA LYS A 34 -6.20 11.31 -0.94
C LYS A 34 -5.19 10.26 -0.49
N THR A 35 -5.11 9.14 -1.20
CA THR A 35 -4.14 8.09 -0.88
C THR A 35 -2.73 8.61 -1.14
N THR A 36 -1.85 8.44 -0.15
CA THR A 36 -0.47 8.88 -0.28
C THR A 36 0.34 7.89 -1.10
N TYR A 37 0.21 6.60 -0.79
CA TYR A 37 0.90 5.52 -1.50
C TYR A 37 0.01 4.30 -1.59
N VAL A 38 0.21 3.54 -2.65
CA VAL A 38 -0.41 2.21 -2.79
C VAL A 38 0.71 1.18 -2.73
N VAL A 39 0.60 0.24 -1.82
CA VAL A 39 1.54 -0.87 -1.72
C VAL A 39 0.97 -2.04 -2.52
N ALA A 40 1.61 -2.36 -3.62
CA ALA A 40 1.17 -3.41 -4.52
C ALA A 40 1.91 -4.70 -4.25
N GLY A 41 1.19 -5.70 -3.76
CA GLY A 41 1.70 -7.06 -3.63
C GLY A 41 1.44 -7.84 -4.91
N GLU A 42 1.55 -9.16 -4.83
CA GLU A 42 1.23 -10.02 -5.95
C GLU A 42 -0.26 -9.94 -6.27
N ALA A 43 -0.59 -10.01 -7.54
CA ALA A 43 -1.97 -9.99 -8.03
C ALA A 43 -2.74 -8.72 -7.61
N ALA A 44 -2.07 -7.60 -7.61
CA ALA A 44 -2.70 -6.32 -7.26
C ALA A 44 -3.85 -5.93 -8.21
N GLY A 45 -3.74 -6.32 -9.47
CA GLY A 45 -4.83 -6.20 -10.42
C GLY A 45 -5.35 -4.79 -10.66
N SER A 46 -6.67 -4.64 -10.57
CA SER A 46 -7.35 -3.39 -10.91
C SER A 46 -7.04 -2.24 -9.96
N LYS A 47 -6.67 -2.52 -8.72
CA LYS A 47 -6.32 -1.46 -7.77
C LYS A 47 -5.03 -0.77 -8.18
N LEU A 48 -4.10 -1.50 -8.74
CA LEU A 48 -2.86 -0.93 -9.28
C LEU A 48 -3.18 0.03 -10.42
N THR A 49 -4.03 -0.40 -11.34
CA THR A 49 -4.46 0.43 -12.46
C THR A 49 -5.15 1.70 -11.97
N LYS A 50 -6.03 1.56 -10.98
CA LYS A 50 -6.74 2.69 -10.41
C LYS A 50 -5.79 3.70 -9.78
N ALA A 51 -4.78 3.22 -9.06
CA ALA A 51 -3.77 4.09 -8.47
C ALA A 51 -3.04 4.89 -9.54
N GLN A 52 -2.68 4.24 -10.63
CA GLN A 52 -2.02 4.90 -11.75
C GLN A 52 -2.91 5.96 -12.39
N GLN A 53 -4.20 5.67 -12.54
CA GLN A 53 -5.17 6.63 -13.09
C GLN A 53 -5.33 7.86 -12.21
N LEU A 54 -5.26 7.68 -10.91
CA LEU A 54 -5.39 8.77 -9.96
C LEU A 54 -4.07 9.51 -9.70
N GLY A 55 -2.98 9.02 -10.27
CA GLY A 55 -1.67 9.61 -10.07
C GLY A 55 -1.07 9.33 -8.70
N VAL A 56 -1.53 8.28 -8.04
CA VAL A 56 -1.01 7.89 -6.73
C VAL A 56 0.26 7.05 -6.92
N PRO A 57 1.35 7.36 -6.20
CA PRO A 57 2.56 6.55 -6.27
C PRO A 57 2.30 5.12 -5.82
N VAL A 58 2.88 4.17 -6.54
CA VAL A 58 2.74 2.75 -6.22
C VAL A 58 4.09 2.21 -5.75
N LEU A 59 4.07 1.53 -4.62
CA LEU A 59 5.26 0.91 -4.04
C LEU A 59 5.14 -0.61 -4.14
N THR A 60 6.26 -1.27 -4.37
CA THR A 60 6.34 -2.72 -4.22
C THR A 60 6.51 -3.05 -2.75
N GLU A 61 6.42 -4.34 -2.40
CA GLU A 61 6.69 -4.77 -1.03
C GLU A 61 8.10 -4.40 -0.59
N ASP A 62 9.07 -4.53 -1.48
CA ASP A 62 10.46 -4.18 -1.18
C ASP A 62 10.59 -2.68 -0.88
N GLU A 63 9.98 -1.86 -1.69
CA GLU A 63 9.98 -0.41 -1.50
C GLU A 63 9.27 -0.04 -0.19
N PHE A 64 8.19 -0.71 0.10
CA PHE A 64 7.47 -0.49 1.36
C PHE A 64 8.33 -0.87 2.56
N ALA A 65 9.03 -2.00 2.49
CA ALA A 65 9.93 -2.42 3.56
C ALA A 65 11.04 -1.40 3.78
N GLU A 66 11.59 -0.84 2.71
CA GLU A 66 12.60 0.21 2.84
C GLU A 66 12.04 1.47 3.49
N LEU A 67 10.81 1.82 3.15
CA LEU A 67 10.15 2.98 3.73
C LEU A 67 9.94 2.81 5.24
N LEU A 68 9.74 1.59 5.69
CA LEU A 68 9.50 1.28 7.10
C LEU A 68 10.76 1.23 7.96
N LYS A 69 11.92 1.25 7.35
CA LYS A 69 13.19 1.21 8.10
C LYS A 69 13.49 2.49 8.82
#